data_f63012424345ee2851339105dd49a0f1
#
_entry.id   f63012424345ee2851339105dd49a0f1
#
_cell.length_a   1.000
_cell.length_b   1.000
_cell.length_c   1.000
_cell.angle_alpha   90.00
_cell.angle_beta   90.00
_cell.angle_gamma   90.00
#
_symmetry.space_group_name_H-M   'P 1'
#
loop_
_entity.id
_entity.type
_entity.pdbx_description
1 polymer ?
#
loop_
_entity_poly.entity_id
_entity_poly.type
_entity_poly.pdbx_seq_one_letter_code
_entity_poly.pdbx_strand_id
1 'polypeptide(L)'
;TKLLNLACLIPGGDPMAKKKFGVHPYIPNSVPEVQAEMLREIGAGSVEDLYATIPERLRLKKSMELPEPLLSEVELKRHMETVLSGNTSCREALSFLGGGCSQHDVPAVCDEINQRSEFLTAYAGEPFEDHGRFQALFEYQSLMGELLDMDVVNVPTYDGAQAAGTSIRMASRITGRDHILVSDTVSPARLLIIRNYCRSDLKIEEVRHCPVTGRVDLTDLKSKISKKTAAVYFENPSFLGAVDDQGEKISDLIHRAGGISIVAVDPISLGVMAPPSHYGADIVCGDIQPLGMHMQFGGGHGGFIATRDEERFVREYPSRLFGIEETALQGEYGFGDLLYERTSFADRDKSKEFVGTAAALWGITAGVYLSLMGPRGMEEIGKTILQKAQYAAKRLCELRGVSLAFPKAVFFKEFVIDFNKTGKSVKSIQAALLREKIFGGVDLSQGFPELGQAALFCVTEIHTKEDVDRVVESIK
;
A
#
# COMPACT_ATOMS: atom_id res chain seq x y z
N THR A 1 35.85 -16.09 -35.36
CA THR A 1 35.25 -15.77 -36.66
C THR A 1 34.42 -16.94 -37.18
N LYS A 2 33.21 -17.17 -36.68
CA LYS A 2 32.11 -17.94 -37.28
C LYS A 2 30.88 -17.80 -36.35
N LEU A 3 30.46 -16.55 -36.20
CA LEU A 3 29.13 -16.20 -35.69
C LEU A 3 28.34 -15.70 -36.89
N LEU A 4 27.78 -16.60 -37.63
CA LEU A 4 26.82 -16.27 -38.69
C LEU A 4 26.09 -17.52 -39.10
N ASN A 5 24.80 -17.43 -39.09
CA ASN A 5 23.76 -18.34 -39.62
C ASN A 5 22.94 -19.10 -38.56
N LEU A 6 22.28 -18.33 -37.71
CA LEU A 6 21.03 -18.76 -37.06
C LEU A 6 19.79 -18.02 -37.59
N ALA A 7 19.97 -17.18 -38.62
CA ALA A 7 18.90 -16.33 -39.16
C ALA A 7 18.25 -16.87 -40.45
N CYS A 8 18.49 -18.12 -40.81
CA CYS A 8 17.90 -18.70 -42.03
C CYS A 8 17.29 -20.07 -41.77
N LEU A 9 16.15 -20.11 -41.08
CA LEU A 9 15.21 -21.24 -41.15
C LEU A 9 13.80 -20.75 -40.79
N ILE A 10 13.32 -19.74 -41.53
CA ILE A 10 11.88 -19.54 -41.70
C ILE A 10 11.61 -19.71 -43.19
N PRO A 11 11.13 -20.87 -43.62
CA PRO A 11 10.62 -20.99 -44.98
C PRO A 11 9.34 -20.16 -45.09
N GLY A 12 9.30 -19.25 -46.06
CA GLY A 12 8.05 -18.72 -46.58
C GLY A 12 7.22 -19.88 -47.12
N GLY A 13 6.29 -20.39 -46.36
CA GLY A 13 5.44 -21.49 -46.68
C GLY A 13 3.98 -21.13 -46.53
N ASP A 14 3.23 -21.57 -47.52
CA ASP A 14 1.80 -21.65 -47.69
C ASP A 14 0.98 -21.52 -46.39
N PRO A 15 0.01 -20.57 -46.29
CA PRO A 15 -0.83 -20.37 -45.11
C PRO A 15 -1.71 -21.55 -44.72
N MET A 16 -1.75 -22.62 -45.55
CA MET A 16 -2.53 -23.83 -45.30
C MET A 16 -1.69 -25.07 -44.97
N ALA A 17 -0.38 -24.99 -44.92
CA ALA A 17 0.45 -26.06 -44.42
C ALA A 17 0.23 -26.22 -42.91
N LYS A 18 -0.34 -27.37 -42.48
CA LYS A 18 -0.36 -27.83 -41.09
C LYS A 18 1.01 -27.51 -40.47
N LYS A 19 1.10 -26.52 -39.56
CA LYS A 19 2.31 -26.23 -38.84
C LYS A 19 2.79 -27.53 -38.20
N LYS A 20 3.83 -28.12 -38.75
CA LYS A 20 4.59 -29.16 -38.02
C LYS A 20 5.11 -28.46 -36.79
N PHE A 21 4.58 -28.83 -35.65
CA PHE A 21 5.13 -28.37 -34.36
C PHE A 21 6.59 -28.85 -34.34
N GLY A 22 7.50 -27.93 -34.59
CA GLY A 22 8.93 -28.19 -34.39
C GLY A 22 9.17 -28.39 -32.89
N VAL A 23 10.18 -29.17 -32.56
CA VAL A 23 10.63 -29.35 -31.16
C VAL A 23 10.93 -27.99 -30.56
N HIS A 24 10.27 -27.67 -29.47
CA HIS A 24 10.50 -26.39 -28.81
C HIS A 24 11.87 -26.41 -28.12
N PRO A 25 12.75 -25.40 -28.35
CA PRO A 25 14.15 -25.44 -27.89
C PRO A 25 14.31 -25.54 -26.35
N TYR A 26 13.31 -25.09 -25.58
CA TYR A 26 13.33 -25.16 -24.14
C TYR A 26 12.52 -26.30 -23.51
N ILE A 27 11.94 -27.20 -24.34
CA ILE A 27 11.21 -28.36 -23.85
C ILE A 27 12.05 -29.60 -24.11
N PRO A 28 12.73 -30.18 -23.09
CA PRO A 28 13.52 -31.38 -23.25
C PRO A 28 12.62 -32.58 -23.58
N ASN A 29 13.18 -33.61 -24.26
CA ASN A 29 12.49 -34.84 -24.60
C ASN A 29 11.22 -34.72 -25.46
N SER A 30 11.05 -33.58 -26.15
CA SER A 30 9.94 -33.35 -27.08
C SER A 30 10.24 -33.79 -28.51
N VAL A 31 11.40 -34.42 -28.74
CA VAL A 31 11.77 -35.04 -30.01
C VAL A 31 10.81 -36.19 -30.27
N PRO A 32 10.15 -36.25 -31.46
CA PRO A 32 9.13 -37.24 -31.75
C PRO A 32 9.57 -38.72 -31.55
N GLU A 33 10.82 -39.02 -31.86
CA GLU A 33 11.38 -40.34 -31.71
C GLU A 33 11.47 -40.76 -30.24
N VAL A 34 11.97 -39.87 -29.36
CA VAL A 34 12.08 -40.11 -27.92
C VAL A 34 10.69 -40.21 -27.30
N GLN A 35 9.76 -39.34 -27.70
CA GLN A 35 8.38 -39.38 -27.22
C GLN A 35 7.70 -40.71 -27.60
N ALA A 36 7.89 -41.19 -28.84
CA ALA A 36 7.33 -42.46 -29.29
C ALA A 36 7.94 -43.66 -28.56
N GLU A 37 9.24 -43.62 -28.21
CA GLU A 37 9.90 -44.64 -27.40
C GLU A 37 9.29 -44.71 -26.00
N MET A 38 9.17 -43.57 -25.33
CA MET A 38 8.59 -43.47 -23.97
C MET A 38 7.13 -43.95 -23.94
N LEU A 39 6.31 -43.57 -24.94
CA LEU A 39 4.92 -44.00 -25.04
C LEU A 39 4.83 -45.54 -25.22
N ARG A 40 5.70 -46.11 -26.05
CA ARG A 40 5.76 -47.54 -26.27
C ARG A 40 6.15 -48.29 -25.00
N GLU A 41 7.09 -47.77 -24.23
CA GLU A 41 7.56 -48.41 -23.00
C GLU A 41 6.47 -48.47 -21.92
N ILE A 42 5.61 -47.42 -21.84
CA ILE A 42 4.48 -47.38 -20.90
C ILE A 42 3.19 -48.01 -21.49
N GLY A 43 3.22 -48.53 -22.70
CA GLY A 43 2.07 -49.17 -23.33
C GLY A 43 0.97 -48.23 -23.81
N ALA A 44 1.29 -46.94 -24.04
CA ALA A 44 0.37 -45.97 -24.58
C ALA A 44 0.56 -45.77 -26.08
N GLY A 45 -0.53 -45.63 -26.83
CA GLY A 45 -0.49 -45.35 -28.27
C GLY A 45 -0.29 -43.88 -28.61
N SER A 46 -0.70 -43.02 -27.74
CA SER A 46 -0.62 -41.56 -27.89
C SER A 46 -0.56 -40.85 -26.53
N VAL A 47 -0.20 -39.55 -26.53
CA VAL A 47 -0.25 -38.70 -25.32
C VAL A 47 -1.70 -38.55 -24.86
N GLU A 48 -2.67 -38.56 -25.79
CA GLU A 48 -4.11 -38.45 -25.51
C GLU A 48 -4.60 -39.61 -24.63
N ASP A 49 -4.02 -40.79 -24.75
CA ASP A 49 -4.37 -41.96 -23.93
C ASP A 49 -4.06 -41.72 -22.44
N LEU A 50 -3.01 -40.94 -22.14
CA LEU A 50 -2.58 -40.65 -20.77
C LEU A 50 -3.56 -39.78 -19.99
N TYR A 51 -4.35 -38.98 -20.69
CA TYR A 51 -5.39 -38.15 -20.07
C TYR A 51 -6.81 -38.58 -20.46
N ALA A 52 -6.96 -39.81 -20.93
CA ALA A 52 -8.26 -40.39 -21.29
C ALA A 52 -9.26 -40.38 -20.10
N THR A 53 -8.76 -40.40 -18.87
CA THR A 53 -9.58 -40.30 -17.63
C THR A 53 -10.19 -38.89 -17.40
N ILE A 54 -9.66 -37.86 -18.06
CA ILE A 54 -10.26 -36.51 -17.99
C ILE A 54 -11.57 -36.53 -18.78
N PRO A 55 -12.72 -36.18 -18.21
CA PRO A 55 -13.99 -36.12 -18.93
C PRO A 55 -13.88 -35.31 -20.21
N GLU A 56 -14.45 -35.80 -21.32
CA GLU A 56 -14.29 -35.19 -22.65
C GLU A 56 -14.68 -33.70 -22.68
N ARG A 57 -15.71 -33.30 -21.90
CA ARG A 57 -16.16 -31.90 -21.78
C ARG A 57 -15.10 -30.95 -21.19
N LEU A 58 -14.09 -31.47 -20.49
CA LEU A 58 -13.01 -30.71 -19.87
C LEU A 58 -11.74 -30.71 -20.71
N ARG A 59 -11.67 -31.53 -21.77
CA ARG A 59 -10.51 -31.56 -22.65
C ARG A 59 -10.52 -30.39 -23.62
N LEU A 60 -9.35 -29.81 -23.85
CA LEU A 60 -9.17 -28.79 -24.88
C LEU A 60 -9.29 -29.43 -26.26
N LYS A 61 -10.34 -29.07 -27.01
CA LYS A 61 -10.64 -29.66 -28.32
C LYS A 61 -9.98 -28.92 -29.50
N LYS A 62 -9.55 -27.70 -29.28
CA LYS A 62 -8.90 -26.84 -30.28
C LYS A 62 -7.82 -25.99 -29.63
N SER A 63 -6.85 -25.58 -30.41
CA SER A 63 -5.84 -24.62 -29.97
C SER A 63 -6.50 -23.31 -29.53
N MET A 64 -5.89 -22.63 -28.58
CA MET A 64 -6.32 -21.28 -28.16
C MET A 64 -6.27 -20.33 -29.36
N GLU A 65 -7.28 -19.47 -29.46
CA GLU A 65 -7.31 -18.37 -30.42
C GLU A 65 -6.46 -17.22 -29.86
N LEU A 66 -5.18 -17.22 -30.17
CA LEU A 66 -4.25 -16.19 -29.76
C LEU A 66 -3.99 -15.21 -30.90
N PRO A 67 -3.69 -13.95 -30.61
CA PRO A 67 -3.18 -13.02 -31.61
C PRO A 67 -1.92 -13.56 -32.31
N GLU A 68 -1.69 -13.15 -33.53
CA GLU A 68 -0.44 -13.47 -34.22
C GLU A 68 0.76 -12.89 -33.44
N PRO A 69 1.87 -13.64 -33.33
CA PRO A 69 3.03 -13.20 -32.58
C PRO A 69 3.73 -12.03 -33.27
N LEU A 70 4.14 -11.04 -32.50
CA LEU A 70 5.04 -9.98 -32.94
C LEU A 70 6.48 -10.53 -32.83
N LEU A 71 7.07 -10.89 -33.98
CA LEU A 71 8.36 -11.58 -34.01
C LEU A 71 9.56 -10.64 -33.85
N SER A 72 9.39 -9.37 -34.15
CA SER A 72 10.44 -8.36 -34.04
C SER A 72 10.33 -7.61 -32.70
N GLU A 73 11.42 -7.51 -31.98
CA GLU A 73 11.50 -6.71 -30.74
C GLU A 73 11.08 -5.24 -30.99
N VAL A 74 11.48 -4.68 -32.13
CA VAL A 74 11.12 -3.30 -32.51
C VAL A 74 9.61 -3.18 -32.76
N GLU A 75 8.98 -4.17 -33.37
CA GLU A 75 7.53 -4.19 -33.61
C GLU A 75 6.78 -4.35 -32.28
N LEU A 76 7.22 -5.25 -31.42
CA LEU A 76 6.66 -5.42 -30.09
C LEU A 76 6.75 -4.13 -29.27
N LYS A 77 7.92 -3.47 -29.27
CA LYS A 77 8.12 -2.19 -28.58
C LYS A 77 7.16 -1.11 -29.10
N ARG A 78 7.06 -0.94 -30.42
CA ARG A 78 6.13 0.04 -31.03
C ARG A 78 4.68 -0.26 -30.71
N HIS A 79 4.30 -1.53 -30.73
CA HIS A 79 2.95 -1.97 -30.34
C HIS A 79 2.65 -1.59 -28.90
N MET A 80 3.54 -1.94 -27.96
CA MET A 80 3.38 -1.61 -26.55
C MET A 80 3.36 -0.10 -26.29
N GLU A 81 4.24 0.65 -26.92
CA GLU A 81 4.24 2.12 -26.84
C GLU A 81 2.92 2.71 -27.36
N THR A 82 2.38 2.16 -28.44
CA THR A 82 1.07 2.60 -28.97
C THR A 82 -0.05 2.30 -27.99
N VAL A 83 -0.10 1.11 -27.42
CA VAL A 83 -1.11 0.75 -26.40
C VAL A 83 -0.97 1.64 -25.16
N LEU A 84 0.25 1.82 -24.66
CA LEU A 84 0.53 2.62 -23.47
C LEU A 84 0.26 4.12 -23.68
N SER A 85 0.39 4.62 -24.91
CA SER A 85 0.08 6.04 -25.23
C SER A 85 -1.39 6.41 -25.02
N GLY A 86 -2.27 5.42 -24.88
CA GLY A 86 -3.66 5.63 -24.48
C GLY A 86 -3.86 5.99 -23.01
N ASN A 87 -2.82 5.81 -22.17
CA ASN A 87 -2.85 6.18 -20.75
C ASN A 87 -2.46 7.65 -20.58
N THR A 88 -3.00 8.27 -19.54
CA THR A 88 -2.56 9.60 -19.08
C THR A 88 -1.87 9.47 -17.75
N SER A 89 -0.61 9.86 -17.68
CA SER A 89 0.19 9.79 -16.47
C SER A 89 0.28 11.14 -15.74
N CYS A 90 0.74 11.15 -14.48
CA CYS A 90 1.02 12.37 -13.74
C CYS A 90 2.23 13.18 -14.28
N ARG A 91 2.92 12.69 -15.32
CA ARG A 91 3.88 13.48 -16.10
C ARG A 91 3.23 14.40 -17.11
N GLU A 92 2.00 14.04 -17.53
CA GLU A 92 1.25 14.73 -18.59
C GLU A 92 0.05 15.51 -18.05
N ALA A 93 -0.44 15.11 -16.88
CA ALA A 93 -1.58 15.71 -16.21
C ALA A 93 -1.26 16.03 -14.74
N LEU A 94 -1.75 17.17 -14.29
CA LEU A 94 -1.69 17.58 -12.90
C LEU A 94 -2.67 16.73 -12.07
N SER A 95 -2.27 16.26 -10.88
CA SER A 95 -3.09 15.38 -10.06
C SER A 95 -3.29 15.91 -8.65
N PHE A 96 -4.56 16.08 -8.26
CA PHE A 96 -5.00 16.37 -6.90
C PHE A 96 -5.68 15.13 -6.26
N LEU A 97 -5.40 13.95 -6.80
CA LEU A 97 -5.88 12.70 -6.24
C LEU A 97 -5.08 12.32 -4.99
N GLY A 98 -5.78 11.72 -4.04
CA GLY A 98 -5.23 11.21 -2.78
C GLY A 98 -5.99 9.95 -2.37
N GLY A 99 -6.36 9.86 -1.09
CA GLY A 99 -7.17 8.77 -0.58
C GLY A 99 -6.39 7.50 -0.27
N GLY A 100 -5.12 7.65 0.14
CA GLY A 100 -4.25 6.56 0.56
C GLY A 100 -3.04 6.34 -0.35
N CYS A 101 -3.04 6.89 -1.57
CA CYS A 101 -1.88 6.96 -2.44
C CYS A 101 -1.81 8.38 -3.03
N SER A 102 -0.71 9.06 -2.84
CA SER A 102 -0.55 10.45 -3.28
C SER A 102 0.79 10.66 -3.96
N GLN A 103 0.81 11.61 -4.89
CA GLN A 103 2.03 11.96 -5.59
C GLN A 103 2.92 12.82 -4.69
N HIS A 104 4.11 12.33 -4.41
CA HIS A 104 5.18 13.04 -3.72
C HIS A 104 6.41 13.11 -4.62
N ASP A 105 7.36 13.98 -4.29
CA ASP A 105 8.67 13.96 -4.90
C ASP A 105 9.44 12.71 -4.45
N VAL A 106 10.05 12.02 -5.42
CA VAL A 106 10.86 10.83 -5.16
C VAL A 106 12.32 11.17 -5.49
N PRO A 107 13.18 11.31 -4.47
CA PRO A 107 14.59 11.59 -4.70
C PRO A 107 15.26 10.51 -5.55
N ALA A 108 16.12 10.92 -6.48
CA ALA A 108 16.78 10.00 -7.41
C ALA A 108 17.56 8.88 -6.72
N VAL A 109 18.07 9.11 -5.49
CA VAL A 109 18.75 8.07 -4.71
C VAL A 109 17.83 6.92 -4.33
N CYS A 110 16.52 7.16 -4.16
CA CYS A 110 15.55 6.10 -3.90
C CYS A 110 15.45 5.15 -5.10
N ASP A 111 15.37 5.70 -6.31
CA ASP A 111 15.34 4.91 -7.55
C ASP A 111 16.66 4.17 -7.78
N GLU A 112 17.80 4.79 -7.49
CA GLU A 112 19.13 4.16 -7.60
C GLU A 112 19.22 2.93 -6.68
N ILE A 113 18.84 3.08 -5.41
CA ILE A 113 18.87 1.98 -4.43
C ILE A 113 17.90 0.85 -4.81
N ASN A 114 16.71 1.18 -5.33
CA ASN A 114 15.73 0.19 -5.76
C ASN A 114 16.19 -0.70 -6.92
N GLN A 115 17.20 -0.28 -7.69
CA GLN A 115 17.75 -1.03 -8.82
C GLN A 115 18.99 -1.86 -8.45
N ARG A 116 19.50 -1.74 -7.23
CA ARG A 116 20.70 -2.46 -6.81
C ARG A 116 20.39 -3.93 -6.55
N SER A 117 21.21 -4.79 -7.14
CA SER A 117 21.01 -6.25 -7.11
C SER A 117 20.99 -6.83 -5.70
N GLU A 118 21.77 -6.26 -4.78
CA GLU A 118 21.83 -6.69 -3.39
C GLU A 118 20.51 -6.49 -2.62
N PHE A 119 19.61 -5.65 -3.11
CA PHE A 119 18.30 -5.38 -2.49
C PHE A 119 17.11 -5.98 -3.25
N LEU A 120 17.34 -6.57 -4.43
CA LEU A 120 16.27 -7.07 -5.31
C LEU A 120 15.81 -8.50 -5.00
N THR A 121 16.27 -9.13 -3.92
CA THR A 121 15.83 -10.47 -3.52
C THR A 121 14.38 -10.47 -3.04
N ALA A 122 13.64 -11.55 -3.32
CA ALA A 122 12.21 -11.65 -3.04
C ALA A 122 11.89 -11.78 -1.54
N TYR A 123 12.76 -12.42 -0.77
CA TYR A 123 12.50 -12.80 0.61
C TYR A 123 13.41 -12.05 1.57
N ALA A 124 12.84 -11.52 2.65
CA ALA A 124 13.58 -10.97 3.77
C ALA A 124 13.75 -12.06 4.84
N GLY A 125 14.98 -12.20 5.35
CA GLY A 125 15.26 -13.07 6.49
C GLY A 125 15.57 -14.53 6.15
N GLU A 126 15.91 -14.84 4.92
CA GLU A 126 16.51 -16.13 4.60
C GLU A 126 17.97 -16.14 5.04
N PRO A 127 18.37 -17.08 5.95
CA PRO A 127 19.66 -16.99 6.66
C PRO A 127 20.90 -16.99 5.79
N PHE A 128 20.80 -17.47 4.57
CA PHE A 128 21.96 -17.63 3.68
C PHE A 128 21.97 -16.70 2.48
N GLU A 129 20.82 -16.11 2.13
CA GLU A 129 20.64 -15.35 0.90
C GLU A 129 20.50 -13.85 1.13
N ASP A 130 19.99 -13.43 2.29
CA ASP A 130 19.57 -12.05 2.55
C ASP A 130 20.40 -11.31 3.63
N HIS A 131 21.54 -11.83 4.04
CA HIS A 131 22.34 -11.24 5.12
C HIS A 131 22.66 -9.75 4.90
N GLY A 132 22.97 -9.35 3.68
CA GLY A 132 23.27 -7.95 3.35
C GLY A 132 22.08 -6.98 3.54
N ARG A 133 20.86 -7.50 3.61
CA ARG A 133 19.64 -6.70 3.81
C ARG A 133 19.28 -6.50 5.27
N PHE A 134 19.81 -7.32 6.17
CA PHE A 134 19.48 -7.26 7.59
C PHE A 134 19.81 -5.89 8.19
N GLN A 135 20.98 -5.35 7.88
CA GLN A 135 21.36 -4.01 8.31
C GLN A 135 20.39 -2.95 7.75
N ALA A 136 20.12 -2.97 6.44
CA ALA A 136 19.24 -1.99 5.80
C ALA A 136 17.81 -2.04 6.37
N LEU A 137 17.30 -3.23 6.68
CA LEU A 137 15.99 -3.41 7.31
C LEU A 137 15.98 -2.96 8.77
N PHE A 138 17.06 -3.24 9.52
CA PHE A 138 17.24 -2.74 10.88
C PHE A 138 17.28 -1.20 10.91
N GLU A 139 18.01 -0.58 9.97
CA GLU A 139 18.08 0.88 9.83
C GLU A 139 16.71 1.49 9.49
N TYR A 140 15.96 0.87 8.57
CA TYR A 140 14.57 1.26 8.31
C TYR A 140 13.70 1.21 9.57
N GLN A 141 13.72 0.07 10.28
CA GLN A 141 12.95 -0.11 11.51
C GLN A 141 13.32 0.93 12.56
N SER A 142 14.60 1.22 12.72
CA SER A 142 15.11 2.22 13.66
C SER A 142 14.65 3.64 13.31
N LEU A 143 14.77 4.04 12.04
CA LEU A 143 14.34 5.37 11.58
C LEU A 143 12.83 5.57 11.70
N MET A 144 12.05 4.52 11.41
CA MET A 144 10.60 4.56 11.63
C MET A 144 10.27 4.61 13.14
N GLY A 145 11.00 3.86 13.97
CA GLY A 145 10.87 3.89 15.42
C GLY A 145 11.08 5.30 15.99
N GLU A 146 12.16 5.96 15.56
CA GLU A 146 12.44 7.37 15.93
C GLU A 146 11.33 8.32 15.46
N LEU A 147 10.85 8.18 14.22
CA LEU A 147 9.79 9.03 13.68
C LEU A 147 8.46 8.87 14.45
N LEU A 148 8.16 7.66 14.90
CA LEU A 148 6.91 7.29 15.58
C LEU A 148 7.01 7.38 17.11
N ASP A 149 8.23 7.58 17.65
CA ASP A 149 8.56 7.40 19.08
C ASP A 149 8.05 6.05 19.60
N MET A 150 8.40 4.96 18.89
CA MET A 150 8.07 3.57 19.21
C MET A 150 9.32 2.70 19.17
N ASP A 151 9.31 1.59 19.90
CA ASP A 151 10.52 0.77 20.11
C ASP A 151 10.69 -0.32 19.06
N VAL A 152 9.58 -0.84 18.51
CA VAL A 152 9.58 -1.97 17.57
C VAL A 152 8.74 -1.62 16.36
N VAL A 153 9.29 -1.84 15.16
CA VAL A 153 8.62 -1.66 13.86
C VAL A 153 8.81 -2.92 13.04
N ASN A 154 7.80 -3.35 12.28
CA ASN A 154 7.86 -4.52 11.41
C ASN A 154 8.67 -4.25 10.13
N VAL A 155 9.13 -5.32 9.47
CA VAL A 155 9.37 -5.28 8.01
C VAL A 155 8.01 -5.08 7.33
N PRO A 156 7.87 -4.18 6.35
CA PRO A 156 6.55 -3.76 5.87
C PRO A 156 5.67 -4.91 5.39
N THR A 157 4.39 -4.87 5.78
CA THR A 157 3.32 -5.67 5.16
C THR A 157 3.05 -5.18 3.74
N TYR A 158 2.09 -5.75 3.03
CA TYR A 158 1.82 -5.36 1.63
C TYR A 158 1.37 -3.91 1.50
N ASP A 159 0.54 -3.44 2.42
CA ASP A 159 0.01 -2.06 2.45
C ASP A 159 -0.48 -1.66 3.85
N GLY A 160 -0.86 -0.38 3.99
CA GLY A 160 -1.43 0.14 5.23
C GLY A 160 -2.79 -0.46 5.60
N ALA A 161 -3.54 -1.03 4.65
CA ALA A 161 -4.82 -1.68 4.95
C ALA A 161 -4.59 -3.04 5.61
N GLN A 162 -3.60 -3.82 5.13
CA GLN A 162 -3.17 -5.03 5.82
C GLN A 162 -2.60 -4.71 7.19
N ALA A 163 -1.74 -3.68 7.30
CA ALA A 163 -1.20 -3.27 8.60
C ALA A 163 -2.32 -2.94 9.61
N ALA A 164 -3.37 -2.24 9.18
CA ALA A 164 -4.54 -1.95 10.01
C ALA A 164 -5.28 -3.22 10.43
N GLY A 165 -5.58 -4.12 9.48
CA GLY A 165 -6.26 -5.39 9.75
C GLY A 165 -5.48 -6.27 10.72
N THR A 166 -4.16 -6.38 10.52
CA THR A 166 -3.25 -7.12 11.41
C THR A 166 -3.20 -6.49 12.80
N SER A 167 -3.06 -5.15 12.90
CA SER A 167 -3.06 -4.44 14.20
C SER A 167 -4.34 -4.70 15.00
N ILE A 168 -5.49 -4.73 14.34
CA ILE A 168 -6.79 -5.05 14.95
C ILE A 168 -6.78 -6.50 15.47
N ARG A 169 -6.27 -7.45 14.69
CA ARG A 169 -6.16 -8.85 15.12
C ARG A 169 -5.18 -9.04 16.27
N MET A 170 -4.04 -8.32 16.26
CA MET A 170 -3.11 -8.26 17.39
C MET A 170 -3.83 -7.83 18.67
N ALA A 171 -4.56 -6.71 18.63
CA ALA A 171 -5.30 -6.20 19.78
C ALA A 171 -6.38 -7.16 20.28
N SER A 172 -7.07 -7.85 19.39
CA SER A 172 -8.05 -8.88 19.76
C SER A 172 -7.38 -10.05 20.51
N ARG A 173 -6.27 -10.55 20.01
CA ARG A 173 -5.53 -11.67 20.65
C ARG A 173 -4.94 -11.26 22.00
N ILE A 174 -4.36 -10.06 22.10
CA ILE A 174 -3.79 -9.51 23.34
C ILE A 174 -4.87 -9.39 24.43
N THR A 175 -6.06 -8.91 24.07
CA THR A 175 -7.13 -8.67 25.02
C THR A 175 -8.02 -9.89 25.27
N GLY A 176 -8.00 -10.88 24.37
CA GLY A 176 -8.93 -12.02 24.36
C GLY A 176 -10.37 -11.62 24.06
N ARG A 177 -10.61 -10.49 23.36
CA ARG A 177 -11.93 -9.92 23.07
C ARG A 177 -12.19 -9.82 21.58
N ASP A 178 -13.47 -9.75 21.18
CA ASP A 178 -13.93 -9.84 19.78
C ASP A 178 -14.59 -8.58 19.24
N HIS A 179 -14.80 -7.54 20.05
CA HIS A 179 -15.49 -6.32 19.63
C HIS A 179 -14.51 -5.21 19.32
N ILE A 180 -14.56 -4.66 18.11
CA ILE A 180 -13.68 -3.62 17.60
C ILE A 180 -14.52 -2.40 17.21
N LEU A 181 -14.12 -1.23 17.66
CA LEU A 181 -14.68 0.05 17.26
C LEU A 181 -13.78 0.69 16.20
N VAL A 182 -14.34 1.11 15.08
CA VAL A 182 -13.63 1.72 13.95
C VAL A 182 -14.29 3.06 13.61
N SER A 183 -13.51 4.13 13.46
CA SER A 183 -14.07 5.41 12.99
C SER A 183 -14.71 5.26 11.61
N ASP A 184 -15.87 5.85 11.37
CA ASP A 184 -16.53 5.88 10.07
C ASP A 184 -15.85 6.79 9.04
N THR A 185 -14.81 7.54 9.46
CA THR A 185 -13.96 8.35 8.59
C THR A 185 -12.81 7.57 7.95
N VAL A 186 -12.77 6.25 8.09
CA VAL A 186 -11.78 5.38 7.44
C VAL A 186 -12.11 5.21 5.96
N SER A 187 -11.09 5.10 5.12
CA SER A 187 -11.27 4.82 3.69
C SER A 187 -12.17 3.60 3.48
N PRO A 188 -13.19 3.68 2.60
CA PRO A 188 -14.05 2.53 2.28
C PRO A 188 -13.27 1.30 1.82
N ALA A 189 -12.19 1.50 1.05
CA ALA A 189 -11.33 0.40 0.60
C ALA A 189 -10.58 -0.25 1.78
N ARG A 190 -10.03 0.56 2.70
CA ARG A 190 -9.35 0.06 3.90
C ARG A 190 -10.34 -0.65 4.84
N LEU A 191 -11.52 -0.07 5.03
CA LEU A 191 -12.57 -0.69 5.85
C LEU A 191 -13.00 -2.05 5.30
N LEU A 192 -13.06 -2.19 3.97
CA LEU A 192 -13.36 -3.47 3.31
C LEU A 192 -12.30 -4.53 3.65
N ILE A 193 -11.02 -4.18 3.60
CA ILE A 193 -9.91 -5.07 3.97
C ILE A 193 -9.97 -5.42 5.47
N ILE A 194 -10.15 -4.43 6.34
CA ILE A 194 -10.33 -4.65 7.79
C ILE A 194 -11.48 -5.65 8.04
N ARG A 195 -12.63 -5.43 7.43
CA ARG A 195 -13.79 -6.33 7.55
C ARG A 195 -13.49 -7.73 7.05
N ASN A 196 -12.76 -7.86 5.94
CA ASN A 196 -12.37 -9.15 5.40
C ASN A 196 -11.43 -9.91 6.35
N TYR A 197 -10.41 -9.23 6.89
CA TYR A 197 -9.48 -9.79 7.88
C TYR A 197 -10.14 -10.23 9.17
N CYS A 198 -11.20 -9.54 9.57
CA CYS A 198 -11.90 -9.73 10.85
C CYS A 198 -13.15 -10.61 10.75
N ARG A 199 -13.60 -10.97 9.54
CA ARG A 199 -14.90 -11.58 9.27
C ARG A 199 -15.18 -12.88 10.02
N SER A 200 -14.16 -13.68 10.31
CA SER A 200 -14.33 -15.00 10.90
C SER A 200 -14.72 -14.97 12.37
N ASP A 201 -14.19 -14.01 13.12
CA ASP A 201 -14.13 -14.07 14.58
C ASP A 201 -14.29 -12.72 15.29
N LEU A 202 -14.26 -11.60 14.56
CA LEU A 202 -14.36 -10.26 15.15
C LEU A 202 -15.60 -9.50 14.67
N LYS A 203 -16.12 -8.66 15.55
CA LYS A 203 -17.26 -7.77 15.30
C LYS A 203 -16.76 -6.34 15.12
N ILE A 204 -16.92 -5.80 13.94
CA ILE A 204 -16.60 -4.42 13.63
C ILE A 204 -17.84 -3.56 13.78
N GLU A 205 -17.76 -2.55 14.64
CA GLU A 205 -18.78 -1.52 14.80
C GLU A 205 -18.19 -0.15 14.52
N GLU A 206 -18.86 0.65 13.66
CA GLU A 206 -18.40 1.97 13.29
C GLU A 206 -18.77 3.01 14.34
N VAL A 207 -17.86 3.95 14.59
CA VAL A 207 -18.05 5.12 15.46
C VAL A 207 -18.22 6.34 14.57
N ARG A 208 -19.30 7.09 14.76
CA ARG A 208 -19.63 8.28 13.96
C ARG A 208 -18.62 9.39 14.16
N HIS A 209 -18.50 10.23 13.14
CA HIS A 209 -17.77 11.49 13.20
C HIS A 209 -18.69 12.68 13.46
N CYS A 210 -18.09 13.78 13.90
CA CYS A 210 -18.76 15.08 14.02
C CYS A 210 -18.87 15.74 12.63
N PRO A 211 -20.06 16.04 12.12
CA PRO A 211 -20.25 16.58 10.77
C PRO A 211 -19.70 18.00 10.57
N VAL A 212 -19.27 18.67 11.64
CA VAL A 212 -18.71 20.02 11.58
C VAL A 212 -17.18 20.00 11.53
N THR A 213 -16.57 19.03 12.23
CA THR A 213 -15.12 18.94 12.40
C THR A 213 -14.48 17.75 11.72
N GLY A 214 -15.25 16.73 11.31
CA GLY A 214 -14.72 15.47 10.77
C GLY A 214 -14.02 14.56 11.80
N ARG A 215 -13.99 14.97 13.09
CA ARG A 215 -13.35 14.20 14.18
C ARG A 215 -14.27 13.13 14.72
N VAL A 216 -13.70 12.16 15.43
CA VAL A 216 -14.48 11.10 16.13
C VAL A 216 -15.49 11.73 17.10
N ASP A 217 -16.73 11.29 17.05
CA ASP A 217 -17.75 11.70 18.01
C ASP A 217 -17.54 10.95 19.34
N LEU A 218 -16.98 11.65 20.33
CA LEU A 218 -16.71 11.09 21.66
C LEU A 218 -17.99 10.63 22.39
N THR A 219 -19.17 11.17 22.05
CA THR A 219 -20.44 10.74 22.65
C THR A 219 -20.83 9.41 22.11
N ASP A 220 -20.75 9.23 20.81
CA ASP A 220 -21.02 7.95 20.15
C ASP A 220 -20.01 6.89 20.59
N LEU A 221 -18.70 7.24 20.60
CA LEU A 221 -17.64 6.36 21.10
C LEU A 221 -17.91 5.86 22.52
N LYS A 222 -18.20 6.76 23.45
CA LYS A 222 -18.52 6.40 24.86
C LYS A 222 -19.70 5.46 24.97
N SER A 223 -20.72 5.63 24.13
CA SER A 223 -21.91 4.78 24.15
C SER A 223 -21.67 3.34 23.69
N LYS A 224 -20.61 3.14 22.87
CA LYS A 224 -20.25 1.85 22.26
C LYS A 224 -19.16 1.09 23.00
N ILE A 225 -18.28 1.79 23.70
CA ILE A 225 -17.23 1.17 24.52
C ILE A 225 -17.84 0.31 25.64
N SER A 226 -17.35 -0.92 25.76
CA SER A 226 -17.74 -1.86 26.79
C SER A 226 -16.56 -2.72 27.24
N LYS A 227 -16.76 -3.55 28.28
CA LYS A 227 -15.76 -4.55 28.71
C LYS A 227 -15.47 -5.63 27.65
N LYS A 228 -16.26 -5.72 26.58
CA LYS A 228 -16.03 -6.62 25.45
C LYS A 228 -15.20 -5.97 24.34
N THR A 229 -15.01 -4.65 24.40
CA THR A 229 -14.27 -3.92 23.37
C THR A 229 -12.79 -4.25 23.47
N ALA A 230 -12.22 -4.82 22.41
CA ALA A 230 -10.81 -5.14 22.29
C ALA A 230 -9.97 -3.92 21.90
N ALA A 231 -10.47 -3.13 20.94
CA ALA A 231 -9.73 -1.98 20.42
C ALA A 231 -10.65 -0.89 19.89
N VAL A 232 -10.10 0.32 19.84
CA VAL A 232 -10.58 1.43 19.00
C VAL A 232 -9.52 1.67 17.92
N TYR A 233 -9.94 1.70 16.66
CA TYR A 233 -9.10 2.06 15.51
C TYR A 233 -9.59 3.39 14.92
N PHE A 234 -8.69 4.32 14.73
CA PHE A 234 -8.94 5.58 14.02
C PHE A 234 -7.70 6.04 13.26
N GLU A 235 -7.89 6.93 12.30
CA GLU A 235 -6.83 7.52 11.48
C GLU A 235 -6.60 8.98 11.87
N ASN A 236 -5.35 9.41 11.93
CA ASN A 236 -5.00 10.80 12.26
C ASN A 236 -3.77 11.28 11.46
N PRO A 237 -3.94 12.07 10.38
CA PRO A 237 -5.22 12.58 9.84
C PRO A 237 -6.13 11.45 9.32
N SER A 238 -7.46 11.67 9.37
CA SER A 238 -8.43 10.71 8.84
C SER A 238 -8.42 10.69 7.31
N PHE A 239 -9.04 9.67 6.69
CA PHE A 239 -9.24 9.63 5.24
C PHE A 239 -9.97 10.86 4.70
N LEU A 240 -10.89 11.44 5.47
CA LEU A 240 -11.57 12.68 5.09
C LEU A 240 -10.71 13.94 5.37
N GLY A 241 -9.44 13.77 5.71
CA GLY A 241 -8.46 14.81 5.90
C GLY A 241 -8.42 15.45 7.29
N ALA A 242 -9.41 15.20 8.14
CA ALA A 242 -9.50 15.86 9.45
C ALA A 242 -8.41 15.34 10.41
N VAL A 243 -7.75 16.28 11.08
CA VAL A 243 -6.86 16.02 12.22
C VAL A 243 -7.71 15.95 13.49
N ASP A 244 -7.59 14.86 14.24
CA ASP A 244 -8.28 14.67 15.50
C ASP A 244 -7.40 15.05 16.70
N ASP A 245 -7.68 16.18 17.31
CA ASP A 245 -7.00 16.69 18.50
C ASP A 245 -7.48 16.04 19.80
N GLN A 246 -8.37 15.04 19.70
CA GLN A 246 -8.94 14.31 20.83
C GLN A 246 -8.29 12.93 21.03
N GLY A 247 -7.17 12.64 20.34
CA GLY A 247 -6.51 11.34 20.37
C GLY A 247 -6.26 10.82 21.79
N GLU A 248 -5.76 11.67 22.70
CA GLU A 248 -5.57 11.33 24.11
C GLU A 248 -6.87 10.88 24.80
N LYS A 249 -7.97 11.61 24.56
CA LYS A 249 -9.27 11.26 25.15
C LYS A 249 -9.82 9.94 24.59
N ILE A 250 -9.58 9.66 23.31
CA ILE A 250 -9.98 8.39 22.67
C ILE A 250 -9.18 7.26 23.31
N SER A 251 -7.85 7.40 23.41
CA SER A 251 -6.98 6.39 24.01
C SER A 251 -7.32 6.16 25.50
N ASP A 252 -7.53 7.21 26.27
CA ASP A 252 -7.96 7.12 27.67
C ASP A 252 -9.29 6.35 27.85
N LEU A 253 -10.26 6.57 26.97
CA LEU A 253 -11.55 5.90 27.03
C LEU A 253 -11.41 4.40 26.83
N ILE A 254 -10.64 3.97 25.84
CA ILE A 254 -10.46 2.53 25.58
C ILE A 254 -9.58 1.87 26.63
N HIS A 255 -8.54 2.55 27.14
CA HIS A 255 -7.68 2.04 28.21
C HIS A 255 -8.45 1.80 29.52
N ARG A 256 -9.37 2.70 29.90
CA ARG A 256 -10.26 2.50 31.05
C ARG A 256 -11.16 1.28 30.91
N ALA A 257 -11.48 0.88 29.68
CA ALA A 257 -12.20 -0.37 29.42
C ALA A 257 -11.27 -1.60 29.33
N GLY A 258 -9.94 -1.39 29.40
CA GLY A 258 -8.90 -2.42 29.28
C GLY A 258 -8.72 -2.91 27.83
N GLY A 259 -9.00 -2.07 26.86
CA GLY A 259 -8.76 -2.32 25.43
C GLY A 259 -7.50 -1.59 24.92
N ILE A 260 -7.25 -1.68 23.62
CA ILE A 260 -6.08 -1.21 22.89
C ILE A 260 -6.45 -0.01 22.01
N SER A 261 -5.63 1.04 22.04
CA SER A 261 -5.72 2.18 21.13
C SER A 261 -4.84 1.93 19.89
N ILE A 262 -5.46 1.90 18.71
CA ILE A 262 -4.79 1.70 17.42
C ILE A 262 -4.96 2.96 16.59
N VAL A 263 -3.85 3.58 16.19
CA VAL A 263 -3.87 4.80 15.39
C VAL A 263 -3.12 4.59 14.08
N ALA A 264 -3.81 4.84 12.97
CA ALA A 264 -3.12 4.91 11.68
C ALA A 264 -2.71 6.36 11.40
N VAL A 265 -1.51 6.54 10.85
CA VAL A 265 -0.93 7.86 10.60
C VAL A 265 -0.29 7.93 9.22
N ASP A 266 -0.36 9.11 8.61
CA ASP A 266 0.48 9.46 7.47
C ASP A 266 1.87 9.86 7.98
N PRO A 267 2.95 9.14 7.65
CA PRO A 267 4.26 9.40 8.22
C PRO A 267 4.82 10.79 7.87
N ILE A 268 4.44 11.39 6.73
CA ILE A 268 4.86 12.76 6.39
C ILE A 268 4.25 13.80 7.35
N SER A 269 3.06 13.53 7.87
CA SER A 269 2.40 14.45 8.82
C SER A 269 3.18 14.63 10.12
N LEU A 270 4.01 13.65 10.47
CA LEU A 270 4.85 13.67 11.69
C LEU A 270 6.00 14.68 11.61
N GLY A 271 6.25 15.27 10.46
CA GLY A 271 7.11 16.47 10.36
C GLY A 271 6.55 17.70 11.06
N VAL A 272 5.23 17.75 11.31
CA VAL A 272 4.55 18.90 11.95
C VAL A 272 3.55 18.50 13.04
N MET A 273 3.30 17.22 13.23
CA MET A 273 2.38 16.68 14.23
C MET A 273 3.11 15.77 15.21
N ALA A 274 2.66 15.73 16.46
CA ALA A 274 3.17 14.78 17.43
C ALA A 274 2.80 13.33 17.02
N PRO A 275 3.70 12.36 17.22
CA PRO A 275 3.42 10.98 16.92
C PRO A 275 2.31 10.40 17.83
N PRO A 276 1.56 9.40 17.36
CA PRO A 276 0.45 8.82 18.11
C PRO A 276 0.82 8.25 19.49
N SER A 277 2.07 7.85 19.69
CA SER A 277 2.62 7.44 20.98
C SER A 277 2.44 8.51 22.07
N HIS A 278 2.54 9.80 21.70
CA HIS A 278 2.41 10.92 22.64
C HIS A 278 0.97 11.18 23.12
N TYR A 279 -0.02 10.58 22.48
CA TYR A 279 -1.41 10.66 22.91
C TYR A 279 -2.05 9.29 23.17
N GLY A 280 -1.20 8.32 23.55
CA GLY A 280 -1.62 7.06 24.15
C GLY A 280 -1.95 5.94 23.15
N ALA A 281 -1.47 6.00 21.91
CA ALA A 281 -1.58 4.86 21.01
C ALA A 281 -0.71 3.70 21.49
N ASP A 282 -1.29 2.51 21.60
CA ASP A 282 -0.58 1.27 21.90
C ASP A 282 0.05 0.66 20.64
N ILE A 283 -0.69 0.76 19.52
CA ILE A 283 -0.23 0.30 18.21
C ILE A 283 -0.39 1.48 17.24
N VAL A 284 0.69 1.80 16.55
CA VAL A 284 0.68 2.77 15.46
C VAL A 284 0.88 2.02 14.14
N CYS A 285 0.07 2.32 13.13
CA CYS A 285 0.21 1.72 11.82
C CYS A 285 0.03 2.75 10.70
N GLY A 286 0.27 2.37 9.47
CA GLY A 286 0.10 3.25 8.32
C GLY A 286 0.74 2.68 7.06
N ASP A 287 0.95 3.55 6.09
CA ASP A 287 1.56 3.22 4.80
C ASP A 287 2.80 4.06 4.57
N ILE A 288 3.88 3.43 4.12
CA ILE A 288 5.16 4.10 3.84
C ILE A 288 5.24 4.68 2.42
N GLN A 289 4.19 4.60 1.60
CA GLN A 289 4.20 5.10 0.22
C GLN A 289 4.75 6.54 0.10
N PRO A 290 4.41 7.48 1.00
CA PRO A 290 4.93 8.85 0.93
C PRO A 290 6.44 8.98 1.18
N LEU A 291 7.11 7.93 1.67
CA LEU A 291 8.52 7.94 2.02
C LEU A 291 9.39 7.46 0.85
N GLY A 292 9.37 8.18 -0.26
CA GLY A 292 10.26 7.96 -1.41
C GLY A 292 9.79 6.88 -2.39
N MET A 293 8.50 6.57 -2.46
CA MET A 293 7.95 5.63 -3.42
C MET A 293 7.07 6.31 -4.47
N HIS A 294 7.27 5.95 -5.74
CA HIS A 294 6.34 6.31 -6.80
C HIS A 294 4.98 5.64 -6.58
N MET A 295 3.92 6.25 -7.08
CA MET A 295 2.56 5.72 -6.93
C MET A 295 2.34 4.35 -7.59
N GLN A 296 3.14 3.95 -8.57
CA GLN A 296 3.05 2.67 -9.27
C GLN A 296 1.61 2.29 -9.67
N PHE A 297 0.87 3.25 -10.22
CA PHE A 297 -0.56 3.09 -10.54
C PHE A 297 -1.44 2.70 -9.33
N GLY A 298 -1.05 3.12 -8.13
CA GLY A 298 -1.71 2.79 -6.87
C GLY A 298 -1.15 1.55 -6.16
N GLY A 299 -0.03 0.98 -6.62
CA GLY A 299 0.58 -0.24 -6.09
C GLY A 299 1.91 -0.07 -5.35
N GLY A 300 2.42 1.17 -5.24
CA GLY A 300 3.68 1.47 -4.53
C GLY A 300 3.46 1.58 -3.02
N HIS A 301 3.09 0.50 -2.32
CA HIS A 301 2.69 0.49 -0.93
C HIS A 301 3.56 -0.41 -0.06
N GLY A 302 3.61 -0.11 1.24
CA GLY A 302 4.14 -0.98 2.27
C GLY A 302 3.56 -0.57 3.62
N GLY A 303 3.01 -1.55 4.37
CA GLY A 303 2.36 -1.28 5.64
C GLY A 303 3.32 -1.34 6.81
N PHE A 304 3.36 -0.35 7.68
CA PHE A 304 4.09 -0.43 8.93
C PHE A 304 3.17 -0.66 10.13
N ILE A 305 3.70 -1.36 11.12
CA ILE A 305 3.11 -1.58 12.45
C ILE A 305 4.21 -1.27 13.45
N ALA A 306 3.93 -0.45 14.44
CA ALA A 306 4.85 -0.06 15.47
C ALA A 306 4.23 -0.17 16.86
N THR A 307 5.02 -0.60 17.85
CA THR A 307 4.61 -0.77 19.26
C THR A 307 5.76 -0.48 20.20
N ARG A 308 5.47 -0.43 21.51
CA ARG A 308 6.50 -0.53 22.53
C ARG A 308 7.09 -1.95 22.58
N ASP A 309 8.33 -2.09 23.07
CA ASP A 309 9.01 -3.37 23.26
C ASP A 309 8.46 -4.10 24.50
N GLU A 310 7.19 -4.51 24.42
CA GLU A 310 6.54 -5.35 25.41
C GLU A 310 6.25 -6.72 24.80
N GLU A 311 6.53 -7.80 25.55
CA GLU A 311 6.36 -9.18 25.07
C GLU A 311 4.97 -9.42 24.46
N ARG A 312 3.91 -8.87 25.09
CA ARG A 312 2.52 -9.04 24.59
C ARG A 312 2.28 -8.48 23.20
N PHE A 313 3.05 -7.46 22.76
CA PHE A 313 2.98 -6.91 21.41
C PHE A 313 3.96 -7.63 20.47
N VAL A 314 5.20 -7.84 20.92
CA VAL A 314 6.25 -8.45 20.08
C VAL A 314 5.85 -9.85 19.62
N ARG A 315 5.20 -10.64 20.45
CA ARG A 315 4.67 -11.96 20.09
C ARG A 315 3.55 -11.95 19.04
N GLU A 316 2.99 -10.81 18.71
CA GLU A 316 1.88 -10.69 17.76
C GLU A 316 2.30 -10.23 16.38
N TYR A 317 3.56 -9.82 16.19
CA TYR A 317 4.02 -9.31 14.88
C TYR A 317 3.92 -10.37 13.78
N PRO A 318 3.50 -9.96 12.56
CA PRO A 318 3.26 -10.87 11.44
C PRO A 318 4.50 -11.15 10.60
N SER A 319 5.63 -10.54 10.92
CA SER A 319 6.88 -10.63 10.16
C SER A 319 8.07 -10.84 11.10
N ARG A 320 9.20 -11.24 10.51
CA ARG A 320 10.47 -11.23 11.23
C ARG A 320 10.83 -9.82 11.63
N LEU A 321 11.55 -9.71 12.75
CA LEU A 321 12.10 -8.48 13.27
C LEU A 321 13.63 -8.61 13.27
N PHE A 322 14.32 -7.53 12.97
CA PHE A 322 15.77 -7.52 12.92
C PHE A 322 16.34 -6.74 14.11
N GLY A 323 17.46 -7.22 14.59
CA GLY A 323 18.18 -6.66 15.72
C GLY A 323 19.66 -6.47 15.41
N ILE A 324 20.33 -5.78 16.32
CA ILE A 324 21.78 -5.60 16.37
C ILE A 324 22.32 -6.21 17.65
N GLU A 325 23.46 -6.91 17.56
CA GLU A 325 24.13 -7.54 18.71
C GLU A 325 25.64 -7.34 18.58
N GLU A 326 26.36 -7.23 19.71
CA GLU A 326 27.82 -7.28 19.69
C GLU A 326 28.29 -8.66 19.24
N THR A 327 29.32 -8.69 18.37
CA THR A 327 29.94 -9.95 17.94
C THR A 327 30.93 -10.45 18.99
N ALA A 328 31.59 -11.59 18.74
CA ALA A 328 32.68 -12.11 19.61
C ALA A 328 33.90 -11.16 19.66
N LEU A 329 33.99 -10.20 18.74
CA LEU A 329 35.03 -9.20 18.69
C LEU A 329 34.53 -7.88 19.28
N GLN A 330 35.20 -7.41 20.34
CA GLN A 330 34.81 -6.19 21.05
C GLN A 330 34.73 -4.98 20.10
N GLY A 331 33.57 -4.30 20.11
CA GLY A 331 33.32 -3.11 19.29
C GLY A 331 32.86 -3.40 17.87
N GLU A 332 32.66 -4.67 17.51
CA GLU A 332 32.02 -5.09 16.27
C GLU A 332 30.56 -5.49 16.52
N TYR A 333 29.68 -5.13 15.61
CA TYR A 333 28.27 -5.43 15.68
C TYR A 333 27.83 -6.29 14.48
N GLY A 334 26.91 -7.22 14.73
CA GLY A 334 26.25 -8.03 13.72
C GLY A 334 24.77 -7.73 13.68
N PHE A 335 24.16 -7.96 12.51
CA PHE A 335 22.73 -7.83 12.32
C PHE A 335 22.12 -9.21 12.08
N GLY A 336 20.97 -9.47 12.68
CA GLY A 336 20.31 -10.77 12.57
C GLY A 336 18.84 -10.70 12.89
N ASP A 337 18.18 -11.85 12.72
CA ASP A 337 16.81 -12.03 13.19
C ASP A 337 16.74 -11.88 14.71
N LEU A 338 15.65 -11.27 15.19
CA LEU A 338 15.30 -11.34 16.60
C LEU A 338 15.09 -12.81 17.02
N LEU A 339 15.48 -13.15 18.25
CA LEU A 339 15.27 -14.50 18.81
C LEU A 339 13.80 -14.93 18.64
N TYR A 340 13.58 -16.11 18.07
CA TYR A 340 12.24 -16.63 17.82
C TYR A 340 11.39 -16.78 19.06
N GLU A 341 12.02 -17.02 20.21
CA GLU A 341 11.37 -17.09 21.53
C GLU A 341 10.66 -15.80 21.91
N ARG A 342 11.10 -14.66 21.35
CA ARG A 342 10.45 -13.36 21.53
C ARG A 342 9.24 -13.17 20.64
N THR A 343 9.10 -13.96 19.58
CA THR A 343 8.03 -13.89 18.59
C THR A 343 7.13 -15.13 18.67
N SER A 344 5.98 -15.11 18.03
CA SER A 344 5.10 -16.30 17.97
C SER A 344 5.67 -17.41 17.08
N PHE A 345 6.75 -17.16 16.32
CA PHE A 345 7.31 -18.17 15.41
C PHE A 345 7.95 -19.35 16.15
N ALA A 346 8.39 -19.17 17.40
CA ALA A 346 8.79 -20.26 18.27
C ALA A 346 7.67 -21.27 18.53
N ASP A 347 6.41 -20.83 18.48
CA ASP A 347 5.24 -21.68 18.71
C ASP A 347 4.90 -22.59 17.51
N ARG A 348 5.66 -22.49 16.39
CA ARG A 348 5.56 -23.28 15.15
C ARG A 348 4.12 -23.32 14.60
N ASP A 349 3.44 -24.47 14.65
CA ASP A 349 2.06 -24.65 14.16
C ASP A 349 1.04 -23.76 14.88
N LYS A 350 1.38 -23.23 16.06
CA LYS A 350 0.56 -22.29 16.83
C LYS A 350 0.96 -20.84 16.65
N SER A 351 1.93 -20.57 15.76
CA SER A 351 2.33 -19.21 15.45
C SER A 351 1.14 -18.41 14.88
N LYS A 352 1.24 -17.10 14.98
CA LYS A 352 0.23 -16.16 14.45
C LYS A 352 0.35 -16.03 12.92
N GLU A 353 -0.38 -15.11 12.36
CA GLU A 353 -0.23 -14.79 10.92
C GLU A 353 1.22 -14.44 10.56
N PHE A 354 1.63 -14.80 9.35
CA PHE A 354 2.98 -14.55 8.84
C PHE A 354 2.91 -13.91 7.45
N VAL A 355 3.55 -12.74 7.31
CA VAL A 355 3.76 -12.06 6.02
C VAL A 355 5.15 -12.45 5.51
N GLY A 356 5.23 -13.52 4.72
CA GLY A 356 6.50 -14.06 4.21
C GLY A 356 7.12 -13.20 3.13
N THR A 357 6.32 -12.88 2.10
CA THR A 357 6.74 -11.98 1.01
C THR A 357 6.43 -10.53 1.41
N ALA A 358 7.22 -10.01 2.34
CA ALA A 358 7.07 -8.64 2.82
C ALA A 358 7.47 -7.60 1.75
N ALA A 359 6.98 -6.37 1.89
CA ALA A 359 7.39 -5.24 1.06
C ALA A 359 8.77 -4.68 1.49
N ALA A 360 9.76 -5.58 1.65
CA ALA A 360 11.05 -5.27 2.25
C ALA A 360 11.84 -4.22 1.45
N LEU A 361 11.82 -4.28 0.11
CA LEU A 361 12.49 -3.29 -0.74
C LEU A 361 11.91 -1.88 -0.48
N TRP A 362 10.59 -1.75 -0.33
CA TRP A 362 9.97 -0.47 0.00
C TRP A 362 10.34 0.01 1.42
N GLY A 363 10.55 -0.91 2.36
CA GLY A 363 11.11 -0.57 3.67
C GLY A 363 12.51 0.04 3.55
N ILE A 364 13.39 -0.57 2.76
CA ILE A 364 14.73 -0.04 2.48
C ILE A 364 14.63 1.36 1.82
N THR A 365 13.74 1.52 0.84
CA THR A 365 13.48 2.81 0.20
C THR A 365 13.07 3.87 1.20
N ALA A 366 12.15 3.55 2.11
CA ALA A 366 11.71 4.47 3.17
C ALA A 366 12.86 4.83 4.13
N GLY A 367 13.74 3.86 4.46
CA GLY A 367 14.95 4.10 5.24
C GLY A 367 15.90 5.08 4.54
N VAL A 368 16.12 4.92 3.24
CA VAL A 368 16.93 5.84 2.42
C VAL A 368 16.31 7.24 2.40
N TYR A 369 15.00 7.34 2.18
CA TYR A 369 14.29 8.61 2.18
C TYR A 369 14.42 9.34 3.53
N LEU A 370 14.15 8.64 4.63
CA LEU A 370 14.25 9.21 5.98
C LEU A 370 15.68 9.64 6.33
N SER A 371 16.68 8.85 5.91
CA SER A 371 18.10 9.21 6.09
C SER A 371 18.48 10.46 5.31
N LEU A 372 17.96 10.61 4.09
CA LEU A 372 18.20 11.79 3.25
C LEU A 372 17.54 13.04 3.84
N MET A 373 16.28 12.92 4.23
CA MET A 373 15.48 14.03 4.73
C MET A 373 15.92 14.47 6.13
N GLY A 374 16.14 13.50 7.01
CA GLY A 374 16.40 13.77 8.42
C GLY A 374 15.27 14.56 9.11
N PRO A 375 15.40 14.91 10.39
CA PRO A 375 14.35 15.63 11.12
C PRO A 375 14.00 16.99 10.51
N ARG A 376 15.01 17.71 10.00
CA ARG A 376 14.80 19.03 9.38
C ARG A 376 14.06 18.95 8.05
N GLY A 377 14.42 17.98 7.21
CA GLY A 377 13.73 17.77 5.94
C GLY A 377 12.28 17.33 6.14
N MET A 378 12.02 16.47 7.11
CA MET A 378 10.66 16.05 7.47
C MET A 378 9.83 17.24 7.99
N GLU A 379 10.40 18.12 8.82
CA GLU A 379 9.75 19.33 9.27
C GLU A 379 9.46 20.30 8.11
N GLU A 380 10.41 20.53 7.22
CA GLU A 380 10.28 21.42 6.08
C GLU A 380 9.22 20.94 5.09
N ILE A 381 9.20 19.64 4.74
CA ILE A 381 8.20 19.07 3.85
C ILE A 381 6.82 19.13 4.47
N GLY A 382 6.69 18.80 5.77
CA GLY A 382 5.43 18.89 6.49
C GLY A 382 4.84 20.32 6.50
N LYS A 383 5.66 21.32 6.79
CA LYS A 383 5.28 22.74 6.75
C LYS A 383 4.88 23.19 5.34
N THR A 384 5.64 22.77 4.33
CA THR A 384 5.38 23.10 2.93
C THR A 384 4.03 22.52 2.46
N ILE A 385 3.76 21.27 2.76
CA ILE A 385 2.48 20.62 2.43
C ILE A 385 1.33 21.32 3.12
N LEU A 386 1.42 21.57 4.43
CA LEU A 386 0.38 22.23 5.19
C LEU A 386 0.05 23.63 4.61
N GLN A 387 1.08 24.43 4.31
CA GLN A 387 0.90 25.76 3.72
C GLN A 387 0.17 25.69 2.36
N LYS A 388 0.60 24.76 1.48
CA LYS A 388 0.03 24.61 0.14
C LYS A 388 -1.41 24.08 0.19
N ALA A 389 -1.69 23.13 1.08
CA ALA A 389 -3.04 22.59 1.28
C ALA A 389 -4.01 23.67 1.79
N GLN A 390 -3.59 24.48 2.77
CA GLN A 390 -4.39 25.60 3.25
C GLN A 390 -4.64 26.65 2.17
N TYR A 391 -3.63 26.97 1.36
CA TYR A 391 -3.77 27.86 0.22
C TYR A 391 -4.79 27.31 -0.78
N ALA A 392 -4.69 26.05 -1.16
CA ALA A 392 -5.58 25.42 -2.12
C ALA A 392 -7.04 25.39 -1.64
N ALA A 393 -7.25 24.97 -0.38
CA ALA A 393 -8.58 24.97 0.25
C ALA A 393 -9.22 26.37 0.25
N LYS A 394 -8.45 27.39 0.64
CA LYS A 394 -8.91 28.78 0.61
C LYS A 394 -9.32 29.21 -0.79
N ARG A 395 -8.44 28.97 -1.80
CA ARG A 395 -8.68 29.36 -3.19
C ARG A 395 -9.91 28.69 -3.80
N LEU A 396 -10.10 27.39 -3.53
CA LEU A 396 -11.29 26.65 -3.97
C LEU A 396 -12.57 27.19 -3.34
N CYS A 397 -12.54 27.54 -2.05
CA CYS A 397 -13.69 28.10 -1.33
C CYS A 397 -14.05 29.54 -1.74
N GLU A 398 -13.21 30.24 -2.52
CA GLU A 398 -13.55 31.54 -3.14
C GLU A 398 -14.55 31.38 -4.30
N LEU A 399 -14.70 30.16 -4.84
CA LEU A 399 -15.65 29.86 -5.90
C LEU A 399 -17.09 29.87 -5.37
N ARG A 400 -18.02 30.44 -6.16
CA ARG A 400 -19.41 30.52 -5.78
C ARG A 400 -20.04 29.14 -5.58
N GLY A 401 -20.58 28.90 -4.38
CA GLY A 401 -21.24 27.63 -4.04
C GLY A 401 -20.30 26.51 -3.63
N VAL A 402 -19.01 26.78 -3.51
CA VAL A 402 -17.98 25.83 -3.03
C VAL A 402 -17.62 26.15 -1.58
N SER A 403 -17.49 25.12 -0.75
CA SER A 403 -17.09 25.25 0.64
C SER A 403 -16.35 24.00 1.12
N LEU A 404 -15.69 24.09 2.28
CA LEU A 404 -15.22 22.90 2.98
C LEU A 404 -16.44 22.10 3.49
N ALA A 405 -16.43 20.78 3.33
CA ALA A 405 -17.46 19.91 3.89
C ALA A 405 -17.43 19.92 5.44
N PHE A 406 -16.22 20.04 6.00
CA PHE A 406 -16.00 20.18 7.45
C PHE A 406 -15.45 21.58 7.76
N PRO A 407 -16.31 22.56 7.97
CA PRO A 407 -15.89 23.98 8.03
C PRO A 407 -15.02 24.34 9.25
N LYS A 408 -14.94 23.46 10.25
CA LYS A 408 -14.07 23.60 11.43
C LYS A 408 -12.99 22.53 11.52
N ALA A 409 -12.77 21.76 10.46
CA ALA A 409 -11.67 20.80 10.43
C ALA A 409 -10.32 21.52 10.41
N VAL A 410 -9.38 20.98 11.18
CA VAL A 410 -7.95 21.14 10.91
C VAL A 410 -7.56 20.00 10.01
N PHE A 411 -6.77 20.26 8.95
CA PHE A 411 -6.36 19.23 8.00
C PHE A 411 -4.88 19.41 7.61
N PHE A 412 -4.26 18.37 7.13
CA PHE A 412 -2.85 18.37 6.74
C PHE A 412 -2.68 18.52 5.23
N LYS A 413 -2.74 17.42 4.46
CA LYS A 413 -2.57 17.43 3.00
C LYS A 413 -3.87 17.19 2.23
N GLU A 414 -4.83 16.56 2.88
CA GLU A 414 -6.12 16.20 2.29
C GLU A 414 -7.25 16.98 2.96
N PHE A 415 -8.24 17.34 2.15
CA PHE A 415 -9.42 18.08 2.62
C PHE A 415 -10.60 17.84 1.68
N VAL A 416 -11.82 17.85 2.22
CA VAL A 416 -13.04 17.61 1.47
C VAL A 416 -13.68 18.91 1.04
N ILE A 417 -13.88 19.07 -0.27
CA ILE A 417 -14.61 20.18 -0.88
C ILE A 417 -16.04 19.75 -1.19
N ASP A 418 -16.97 20.57 -0.71
CA ASP A 418 -18.41 20.45 -0.95
C ASP A 418 -18.84 21.31 -2.15
N PHE A 419 -19.42 20.67 -3.16
CA PHE A 419 -19.98 21.26 -4.37
C PHE A 419 -21.51 21.28 -4.42
N ASN A 420 -22.22 20.87 -3.36
CA ASN A 420 -23.68 20.74 -3.35
C ASN A 420 -24.41 22.02 -3.79
N LYS A 421 -23.88 23.19 -3.47
CA LYS A 421 -24.50 24.49 -3.80
C LYS A 421 -24.11 25.03 -5.17
N THR A 422 -23.28 24.33 -5.93
CA THR A 422 -22.86 24.74 -7.28
C THR A 422 -23.89 24.40 -8.35
N GLY A 423 -24.77 23.42 -8.08
CA GLY A 423 -25.67 22.82 -9.08
C GLY A 423 -24.95 21.86 -10.07
N LYS A 424 -23.65 21.64 -9.89
CA LYS A 424 -22.83 20.73 -10.71
C LYS A 424 -22.56 19.44 -9.93
N SER A 425 -22.57 18.29 -10.61
CA SER A 425 -22.11 17.05 -10.00
C SER A 425 -20.58 16.98 -9.98
N VAL A 426 -19.99 16.28 -8.99
CA VAL A 426 -18.54 16.02 -8.94
C VAL A 426 -18.07 15.41 -10.26
N LYS A 427 -18.82 14.44 -10.80
CA LYS A 427 -18.51 13.81 -12.09
C LYS A 427 -18.41 14.83 -13.24
N SER A 428 -19.29 15.84 -13.28
CA SER A 428 -19.25 16.89 -14.31
C SER A 428 -18.06 17.83 -14.13
N ILE A 429 -17.71 18.15 -12.88
CA ILE A 429 -16.52 18.94 -12.53
C ILE A 429 -15.25 18.19 -12.94
N GLN A 430 -15.14 16.92 -12.58
CA GLN A 430 -13.99 16.08 -12.95
C GLN A 430 -13.85 15.95 -14.48
N ALA A 431 -14.96 15.81 -15.23
CA ALA A 431 -14.94 15.78 -16.68
C ALA A 431 -14.46 17.10 -17.30
N ALA A 432 -14.75 18.24 -16.67
CA ALA A 432 -14.23 19.55 -17.08
C ALA A 432 -12.72 19.65 -16.79
N LEU A 433 -12.29 19.27 -15.60
CA LEU A 433 -10.88 19.27 -15.20
C LEU A 433 -10.03 18.35 -16.08
N LEU A 434 -10.55 17.18 -16.44
CA LEU A 434 -9.81 16.22 -17.27
C LEU A 434 -9.55 16.76 -18.69
N ARG A 435 -10.44 17.60 -19.26
CA ARG A 435 -10.18 18.28 -20.55
C ARG A 435 -8.99 19.24 -20.46
N GLU A 436 -8.75 19.79 -19.28
CA GLU A 436 -7.59 20.64 -18.97
C GLU A 436 -6.39 19.84 -18.47
N LYS A 437 -6.41 18.49 -18.62
CA LYS A 437 -5.40 17.58 -18.11
C LYS A 437 -5.17 17.73 -16.59
N ILE A 438 -6.25 17.81 -15.84
CA ILE A 438 -6.22 17.86 -14.38
C ILE A 438 -7.06 16.71 -13.84
N PHE A 439 -6.45 15.85 -13.02
CA PHE A 439 -7.17 14.93 -12.17
C PHE A 439 -7.59 15.69 -10.90
N GLY A 440 -8.88 15.97 -10.78
CA GLY A 440 -9.45 16.59 -9.58
C GLY A 440 -9.49 15.64 -8.39
N GLY A 441 -10.09 16.09 -7.28
CA GLY A 441 -10.21 15.27 -6.08
C GLY A 441 -11.01 13.98 -6.29
N VAL A 442 -10.85 13.03 -5.38
CA VAL A 442 -11.58 11.73 -5.38
C VAL A 442 -13.07 12.00 -5.11
N ASP A 443 -13.96 11.48 -5.96
CA ASP A 443 -15.42 11.57 -5.76
C ASP A 443 -15.84 10.74 -4.55
N LEU A 444 -16.44 11.39 -3.56
CA LEU A 444 -16.90 10.76 -2.31
C LEU A 444 -18.37 10.34 -2.35
N SER A 445 -19.12 10.66 -3.41
CA SER A 445 -20.58 10.47 -3.47
C SER A 445 -21.05 9.03 -3.29
N GLN A 446 -20.21 8.04 -3.60
CA GLN A 446 -20.53 6.63 -3.40
C GLN A 446 -20.10 6.12 -2.04
N GLY A 447 -18.91 6.51 -1.57
CA GLY A 447 -18.34 6.05 -0.30
C GLY A 447 -18.93 6.74 0.93
N PHE A 448 -19.35 8.01 0.75
CA PHE A 448 -19.92 8.87 1.80
C PHE A 448 -21.13 9.62 1.24
N PRO A 449 -22.24 8.91 0.99
CA PRO A 449 -23.42 9.48 0.32
C PRO A 449 -24.06 10.64 1.10
N GLU A 450 -23.85 10.72 2.41
CA GLU A 450 -24.31 11.81 3.28
C GLU A 450 -23.63 13.15 2.95
N LEU A 451 -22.44 13.13 2.35
CA LEU A 451 -21.74 14.36 1.91
C LEU A 451 -22.26 14.88 0.57
N GLY A 452 -23.05 14.08 -0.17
CA GLY A 452 -23.63 14.46 -1.45
C GLY A 452 -22.55 14.67 -2.52
N GLN A 453 -22.53 15.86 -3.14
CA GLN A 453 -21.55 16.22 -4.18
C GLN A 453 -20.29 16.76 -3.55
N ALA A 454 -19.47 15.87 -2.99
CA ALA A 454 -18.20 16.22 -2.33
C ALA A 454 -17.03 15.44 -2.93
N ALA A 455 -15.85 16.05 -2.93
CA ALA A 455 -14.62 15.44 -3.40
C ALA A 455 -13.45 15.67 -2.44
N LEU A 456 -12.63 14.65 -2.24
CA LEU A 456 -11.40 14.70 -1.45
C LEU A 456 -10.25 15.18 -2.33
N PHE A 457 -9.71 16.35 -2.04
CA PHE A 457 -8.52 16.90 -2.70
C PHE A 457 -7.27 16.60 -1.86
N CYS A 458 -6.19 16.28 -2.55
CA CYS A 458 -4.87 16.08 -1.95
C CYS A 458 -3.89 17.09 -2.54
N VAL A 459 -3.13 17.75 -1.68
CA VAL A 459 -2.07 18.70 -2.06
C VAL A 459 -0.80 18.33 -1.32
N THR A 460 0.27 18.12 -2.08
CA THR A 460 1.58 17.74 -1.56
C THR A 460 2.64 18.80 -1.89
N GLU A 461 3.89 18.57 -1.55
CA GLU A 461 5.00 19.49 -1.80
C GLU A 461 5.26 19.78 -3.28
N ILE A 462 4.88 18.88 -4.19
CA ILE A 462 5.13 19.04 -5.62
C ILE A 462 4.24 20.11 -6.29
N HIS A 463 3.06 20.38 -5.71
CA HIS A 463 2.12 21.35 -6.28
C HIS A 463 2.65 22.77 -6.15
N THR A 464 2.61 23.50 -7.25
CA THR A 464 2.97 24.94 -7.26
C THR A 464 1.73 25.81 -6.98
N LYS A 465 1.97 27.08 -6.73
CA LYS A 465 0.87 28.07 -6.63
C LYS A 465 0.08 28.13 -7.94
N GLU A 466 0.76 28.10 -9.06
CA GLU A 466 0.21 28.11 -10.41
C GLU A 466 -0.67 26.90 -10.69
N ASP A 467 -0.29 25.70 -10.19
CA ASP A 467 -1.10 24.47 -10.28
C ASP A 467 -2.42 24.62 -9.54
N VAL A 468 -2.38 25.18 -8.33
CA VAL A 468 -3.59 25.46 -7.54
C VAL A 468 -4.47 26.49 -8.22
N ASP A 469 -3.89 27.60 -8.71
CA ASP A 469 -4.66 28.63 -9.41
C ASP A 469 -5.30 28.06 -10.70
N ARG A 470 -4.59 27.18 -11.41
CA ARG A 470 -5.10 26.52 -12.61
C ARG A 470 -6.32 25.62 -12.32
N VAL A 471 -6.31 24.80 -11.25
CA VAL A 471 -7.48 23.98 -10.93
C VAL A 471 -8.68 24.85 -10.53
N VAL A 472 -8.46 25.94 -9.82
CA VAL A 472 -9.50 26.90 -9.42
C VAL A 472 -10.15 27.54 -10.66
N GLU A 473 -9.34 28.02 -11.61
CA GLU A 473 -9.84 28.59 -12.86
C GLU A 473 -10.64 27.58 -13.69
N SER A 474 -10.19 26.31 -13.73
CA SER A 474 -10.85 25.25 -14.50
C SER A 474 -12.18 24.78 -13.88
N ILE A 475 -12.46 25.08 -12.61
CA ILE A 475 -13.76 24.78 -11.96
C ILE A 475 -14.77 25.91 -12.14
N LYS A 476 -14.34 27.16 -12.34
CA LYS A 476 -15.22 28.31 -12.57
C LYS A 476 -16.21 28.05 -13.71
#